data_ff84856e6ee1b669218c90faca0b80ea
#
_entry.id   ff84856e6ee1b669218c90faca0b80ea
#
_cell.length_a   1.000
_cell.length_b   1.000
_cell.length_c   1.000
_cell.angle_alpha   90.00
_cell.angle_beta   90.00
_cell.angle_gamma   90.00
#
_symmetry.space_group_name_H-M   'P 1'
#
loop_
_entity.id
_entity.type
_entity.pdbx_description
1 polymer ?
#
loop_
_entity_poly.entity_id
_entity_poly.type
_entity_poly.pdbx_seq_one_letter_code
_entity_poly.pdbx_strand_id
1 'polypeptide(L)'
;MFDFLKRSQLVRRGLASRKTRRRRTRNELLQNLETALWVKFWILGGFVAGLAVLIFSGQQPEPTKNFVIALLFLATAVAQVWINLPKTFAQNSRVLLVFGTIFLQLAVTKLLLVLASNGTFSFLKPEMGVLIAPYAFAPLVLSVLLGRNHGLFAAVSVSLWSSILFGTIDAPLLVCCLISGFTAVYLTLQVRRRSRLIRAGFGVGLAIWLLSLTFGFIGPINFFPPMANDWGLIGVQSTLAIGNGLVTAMLVGGALPILEQLFQITTDISWLEASDLNHPLLRRMTIEAPGTYHHSLVVANLAEAAAEGIGANATLCRVCAYFHDIGKLVKPEYFTENMNFERNPHDDLAATMSALIILSHVKEGVDLALKYKLNQRIIDIIQEHHGTSLVYYFYQRAVHQLEDARTDGKITNIREEDIPEVQEDSFRYSGPKPQTKESAIVSLADMVE
;
A
#
# COMPACT_ATOMS: atom_id res chain seq x y z
N MET A 1 25.76 7.16 -22.81
CA MET A 1 26.99 6.54 -23.27
C MET A 1 28.24 7.14 -22.59
N PHE A 2 28.35 8.45 -22.39
CA PHE A 2 29.49 9.12 -21.72
C PHE A 2 29.65 8.79 -20.22
N ASP A 3 28.57 8.57 -19.48
CA ASP A 3 28.63 8.24 -18.05
C ASP A 3 29.22 6.86 -17.75
N PHE A 4 29.03 5.89 -18.65
CA PHE A 4 29.62 4.54 -18.52
C PHE A 4 31.15 4.58 -18.64
N LEU A 5 31.69 5.36 -19.56
CA LEU A 5 33.13 5.51 -19.76
C LEU A 5 33.79 6.27 -18.60
N LYS A 6 33.14 7.34 -18.11
CA LYS A 6 33.61 8.08 -16.93
C LYS A 6 33.66 7.19 -15.68
N ARG A 7 32.64 6.36 -15.49
CA ARG A 7 32.57 5.43 -14.37
C ARG A 7 33.62 4.32 -14.44
N SER A 8 33.90 3.77 -15.63
CA SER A 8 34.94 2.75 -15.81
C SER A 8 36.34 3.30 -15.48
N GLN A 9 36.60 4.58 -15.75
CA GLN A 9 37.82 5.25 -15.37
C GLN A 9 37.94 5.46 -13.85
N LEU A 10 36.83 5.83 -13.19
CA LEU A 10 36.76 6.00 -11.73
C LEU A 10 36.98 4.68 -10.98
N VAL A 11 36.42 3.57 -11.51
CA VAL A 11 36.62 2.21 -10.98
C VAL A 11 38.07 1.77 -11.14
N ARG A 12 38.74 2.06 -12.28
CA ARG A 12 40.15 1.76 -12.50
C ARG A 12 41.07 2.56 -11.58
N ARG A 13 40.66 3.77 -11.17
CA ARG A 13 41.40 4.63 -10.24
C ARG A 13 41.07 4.34 -8.76
N GLY A 14 40.31 3.30 -8.45
CA GLY A 14 39.91 2.95 -7.09
C GLY A 14 38.89 3.91 -6.43
N LEU A 15 38.42 4.94 -7.16
CA LEU A 15 37.52 5.97 -6.66
C LEU A 15 36.00 5.55 -6.73
N ALA A 16 35.70 4.39 -7.28
CA ALA A 16 34.33 3.85 -7.31
C ALA A 16 34.33 2.33 -7.15
N SER A 17 33.36 1.81 -6.43
CA SER A 17 33.17 0.37 -6.22
C SER A 17 32.79 -0.35 -7.53
N ARG A 18 33.37 -1.55 -7.77
CA ARG A 18 32.97 -2.44 -8.85
C ARG A 18 31.53 -2.96 -8.71
N LYS A 19 31.00 -3.03 -7.47
CA LYS A 19 29.60 -3.43 -7.25
C LYS A 19 28.69 -2.30 -7.76
N THR A 20 28.06 -2.52 -8.89
CA THR A 20 26.95 -1.69 -9.35
C THR A 20 25.84 -1.87 -8.34
N ARG A 21 25.65 -0.92 -7.42
CA ARG A 21 24.38 -0.73 -6.74
C ARG A 21 23.35 -0.61 -7.86
N ARG A 22 22.53 -1.62 -8.07
CA ARG A 22 21.26 -1.43 -8.77
C ARG A 22 20.41 -0.54 -7.85
N ARG A 23 20.71 0.78 -7.84
CA ARG A 23 19.65 1.74 -7.60
C ARG A 23 18.57 1.31 -8.58
N ARG A 24 17.42 0.91 -8.07
CA ARG A 24 16.21 0.84 -8.86
C ARG A 24 15.92 2.30 -9.24
N THR A 25 16.65 2.81 -10.22
CA THR A 25 16.15 3.93 -11.00
C THR A 25 14.82 3.41 -11.47
N ARG A 26 13.74 3.88 -10.84
CA ARG A 26 12.41 3.80 -11.42
C ARG A 26 12.67 4.22 -12.85
N ASN A 27 12.56 3.28 -13.79
CA ASN A 27 12.91 3.55 -15.17
C ASN A 27 12.19 4.83 -15.54
N GLU A 28 12.90 5.84 -16.03
CA GLU A 28 12.30 7.11 -16.50
C GLU A 28 11.11 6.83 -17.41
N LEU A 29 11.20 5.74 -18.21
CA LEU A 29 10.10 5.19 -18.99
C LEU A 29 8.86 4.84 -18.15
N LEU A 30 9.01 4.19 -16.99
CA LEU A 30 7.86 3.85 -16.14
C LEU A 30 7.26 5.10 -15.49
N GLN A 31 8.07 6.07 -15.10
CA GLN A 31 7.56 7.35 -14.59
C GLN A 31 6.83 8.14 -15.66
N ASN A 32 7.36 8.15 -16.89
CA ASN A 32 6.70 8.81 -18.03
C ASN A 32 5.38 8.13 -18.39
N LEU A 33 5.31 6.79 -18.37
CA LEU A 33 4.07 6.04 -18.58
C LEU A 33 3.04 6.30 -17.49
N GLU A 34 3.49 6.46 -16.22
CA GLU A 34 2.61 6.67 -15.06
C GLU A 34 1.83 8.00 -15.13
N THR A 35 2.39 9.01 -15.79
CA THR A 35 1.79 10.36 -15.90
C THR A 35 1.30 10.70 -17.30
N ALA A 36 1.59 9.88 -18.30
CA ALA A 36 1.30 10.16 -19.70
C ALA A 36 -0.21 10.21 -19.98
N LEU A 37 -0.69 11.30 -20.60
CA LEU A 37 -2.09 11.48 -20.95
C LEU A 37 -2.59 10.42 -21.96
N TRP A 38 -1.75 10.05 -22.95
CA TRP A 38 -2.13 9.04 -23.95
C TRP A 38 -2.42 7.66 -23.34
N VAL A 39 -1.71 7.27 -22.29
CA VAL A 39 -1.98 6.01 -21.54
C VAL A 39 -3.36 6.09 -20.89
N LYS A 40 -3.71 7.24 -20.32
CA LYS A 40 -5.02 7.47 -19.72
C LYS A 40 -6.15 7.34 -20.75
N PHE A 41 -5.94 7.89 -21.95
CA PHE A 41 -6.89 7.73 -23.07
C PHE A 41 -7.07 6.26 -23.46
N TRP A 42 -5.99 5.46 -23.48
CA TRP A 42 -6.10 4.03 -23.76
C TRP A 42 -6.84 3.26 -22.66
N ILE A 43 -6.62 3.59 -21.39
CA ILE A 43 -7.34 2.97 -20.27
C ILE A 43 -8.84 3.28 -20.39
N LEU A 44 -9.21 4.54 -20.58
CA LEU A 44 -10.61 4.94 -20.70
C LEU A 44 -11.24 4.43 -22.01
N GLY A 45 -10.50 4.43 -23.11
CA GLY A 45 -10.95 3.86 -24.38
C GLY A 45 -11.21 2.34 -24.27
N GLY A 46 -10.33 1.61 -23.59
CA GLY A 46 -10.54 0.20 -23.27
C GLY A 46 -11.78 -0.05 -22.40
N PHE A 47 -12.03 0.84 -21.43
CA PHE A 47 -13.26 0.79 -20.62
C PHE A 47 -14.51 1.02 -21.48
N VAL A 48 -14.49 2.01 -22.39
CA VAL A 48 -15.58 2.28 -23.34
C VAL A 48 -15.82 1.08 -24.25
N ALA A 49 -14.78 0.51 -24.84
CA ALA A 49 -14.89 -0.66 -25.69
C ALA A 49 -15.46 -1.88 -24.92
N GLY A 50 -15.00 -2.08 -23.66
CA GLY A 50 -15.54 -3.09 -22.79
C GLY A 50 -17.03 -2.89 -22.47
N LEU A 51 -17.45 -1.67 -22.14
CA LEU A 51 -18.87 -1.34 -21.92
C LEU A 51 -19.70 -1.61 -23.18
N ALA A 52 -19.20 -1.26 -24.36
CA ALA A 52 -19.86 -1.57 -25.61
C ALA A 52 -20.10 -3.08 -25.76
N VAL A 53 -19.04 -3.90 -25.54
CA VAL A 53 -19.16 -5.36 -25.56
C VAL A 53 -20.23 -5.86 -24.57
N LEU A 54 -20.19 -5.39 -23.33
CA LEU A 54 -21.14 -5.82 -22.29
C LEU A 54 -22.59 -5.47 -22.61
N ILE A 55 -22.83 -4.30 -23.22
CA ILE A 55 -24.18 -3.81 -23.56
C ILE A 55 -24.70 -4.48 -24.83
N PHE A 56 -23.88 -4.57 -25.88
CA PHE A 56 -24.31 -5.11 -27.18
C PHE A 56 -24.25 -6.64 -27.26
N SER A 57 -23.60 -7.35 -26.29
CA SER A 57 -23.51 -8.83 -26.28
C SER A 57 -24.79 -9.54 -25.80
N GLY A 58 -25.84 -8.82 -25.45
CA GLY A 58 -27.11 -9.38 -24.94
C GLY A 58 -28.33 -8.86 -25.68
N GLN A 59 -29.48 -9.58 -25.56
CA GLN A 59 -30.79 -9.12 -26.05
C GLN A 59 -31.33 -8.04 -25.11
N GLN A 60 -30.73 -6.85 -25.10
CA GLN A 60 -31.22 -5.74 -24.29
C GLN A 60 -32.22 -4.91 -25.10
N PRO A 61 -33.30 -4.41 -24.48
CA PRO A 61 -34.10 -3.37 -25.11
C PRO A 61 -33.26 -2.10 -25.25
N GLU A 62 -33.27 -1.48 -26.44
CA GLU A 62 -32.61 -0.20 -26.74
C GLU A 62 -31.11 -0.13 -26.42
N PRO A 63 -30.24 -1.04 -26.91
CA PRO A 63 -28.84 -1.10 -26.51
C PRO A 63 -28.08 0.19 -26.87
N THR A 64 -28.45 0.86 -27.96
CA THR A 64 -27.83 2.13 -28.38
C THR A 64 -28.06 3.25 -27.35
N LYS A 65 -29.32 3.37 -26.86
CA LYS A 65 -29.68 4.35 -25.83
C LYS A 65 -28.96 4.05 -24.52
N ASN A 66 -28.92 2.77 -24.12
CA ASN A 66 -28.22 2.30 -22.92
C ASN A 66 -26.72 2.61 -23.00
N PHE A 67 -26.11 2.45 -24.18
CA PHE A 67 -24.69 2.78 -24.38
C PHE A 67 -24.45 4.29 -24.28
N VAL A 68 -25.30 5.13 -24.84
CA VAL A 68 -25.19 6.60 -24.70
C VAL A 68 -25.31 7.02 -23.23
N ILE A 69 -26.25 6.45 -22.48
CA ILE A 69 -26.40 6.71 -21.03
C ILE A 69 -25.13 6.26 -20.29
N ALA A 70 -24.57 5.08 -20.62
CA ALA A 70 -23.34 4.60 -20.03
C ALA A 70 -22.14 5.51 -20.28
N LEU A 71 -22.06 6.14 -21.46
CA LEU A 71 -21.02 7.14 -21.78
C LEU A 71 -21.21 8.43 -20.98
N LEU A 72 -22.45 8.90 -20.79
CA LEU A 72 -22.72 10.06 -19.92
C LEU A 72 -22.29 9.80 -18.48
N PHE A 73 -22.58 8.59 -17.96
CA PHE A 73 -22.10 8.19 -16.64
C PHE A 73 -20.57 8.14 -16.59
N LEU A 74 -19.89 7.67 -17.64
CA LEU A 74 -18.43 7.68 -17.71
C LEU A 74 -17.88 9.10 -17.70
N ALA A 75 -18.47 10.01 -18.45
CA ALA A 75 -18.02 11.41 -18.46
C ALA A 75 -18.13 12.04 -17.07
N THR A 76 -19.26 11.82 -16.36
CA THR A 76 -19.41 12.30 -14.97
C THR A 76 -18.47 11.61 -14.01
N ALA A 77 -18.23 10.31 -14.15
CA ALA A 77 -17.28 9.54 -13.33
C ALA A 77 -15.84 10.04 -13.49
N VAL A 78 -15.42 10.26 -14.74
CA VAL A 78 -14.07 10.81 -15.04
C VAL A 78 -13.93 12.22 -14.46
N ALA A 79 -14.94 13.09 -14.63
CA ALA A 79 -14.95 14.43 -14.06
C ALA A 79 -14.86 14.39 -12.52
N GLN A 80 -15.59 13.48 -11.87
CA GLN A 80 -15.55 13.30 -10.41
C GLN A 80 -14.17 12.83 -9.92
N VAL A 81 -13.53 11.88 -10.61
CA VAL A 81 -12.17 11.44 -10.27
C VAL A 81 -11.16 12.59 -10.48
N TRP A 82 -11.31 13.36 -11.55
CA TRP A 82 -10.45 14.50 -11.82
C TRP A 82 -10.54 15.58 -10.75
N ILE A 83 -11.77 15.97 -10.36
CA ILE A 83 -12.01 17.06 -9.41
C ILE A 83 -11.76 16.61 -7.96
N ASN A 84 -12.35 15.48 -7.54
CA ASN A 84 -12.37 15.09 -6.14
C ASN A 84 -11.22 14.15 -5.73
N LEU A 85 -10.58 13.48 -6.69
CA LEU A 85 -9.49 12.51 -6.46
C LEU A 85 -8.26 12.84 -7.32
N PRO A 86 -7.72 14.08 -7.27
CA PRO A 86 -6.67 14.53 -8.19
C PRO A 86 -5.38 13.70 -8.09
N LYS A 87 -5.04 13.19 -6.91
CA LYS A 87 -3.89 12.29 -6.72
C LYS A 87 -4.06 10.94 -7.45
N THR A 88 -5.27 10.46 -7.57
CA THR A 88 -5.61 9.24 -8.31
C THR A 88 -5.60 9.52 -9.80
N PHE A 89 -6.19 10.62 -10.23
CA PHE A 89 -6.20 11.01 -11.65
C PHE A 89 -4.79 11.28 -12.19
N ALA A 90 -3.86 11.76 -11.37
CA ALA A 90 -2.47 12.01 -11.77
C ALA A 90 -1.69 10.73 -12.10
N GLN A 91 -2.09 9.56 -11.56
CA GLN A 91 -1.37 8.30 -11.70
C GLN A 91 -2.19 7.29 -12.52
N ASN A 92 -1.65 6.89 -13.68
CA ASN A 92 -2.32 5.98 -14.60
C ASN A 92 -2.58 4.58 -14.01
N SER A 93 -1.68 4.07 -13.17
CA SER A 93 -1.89 2.83 -12.43
C SER A 93 -3.11 2.89 -11.52
N ARG A 94 -3.33 4.01 -10.82
CA ARG A 94 -4.51 4.20 -9.96
C ARG A 94 -5.81 4.36 -10.78
N VAL A 95 -5.75 5.06 -11.91
CA VAL A 95 -6.89 5.15 -12.84
C VAL A 95 -7.26 3.75 -13.36
N LEU A 96 -6.25 2.96 -13.77
CA LEU A 96 -6.45 1.57 -14.21
C LEU A 96 -7.04 0.71 -13.08
N LEU A 97 -6.56 0.85 -11.85
CA LEU A 97 -7.10 0.12 -10.71
C LEU A 97 -8.59 0.47 -10.48
N VAL A 98 -8.94 1.75 -10.48
CA VAL A 98 -10.32 2.21 -10.25
C VAL A 98 -11.26 1.71 -11.35
N PHE A 99 -10.99 2.05 -12.60
CA PHE A 99 -11.88 1.69 -13.72
C PHE A 99 -11.79 0.19 -14.05
N GLY A 100 -10.62 -0.43 -13.89
CA GLY A 100 -10.42 -1.87 -14.10
C GLY A 100 -11.19 -2.73 -13.11
N THR A 101 -11.21 -2.38 -11.82
CA THR A 101 -12.00 -3.12 -10.82
C THR A 101 -13.50 -2.97 -11.02
N ILE A 102 -13.96 -1.76 -11.38
CA ILE A 102 -15.36 -1.51 -11.75
C ILE A 102 -15.72 -2.36 -12.98
N PHE A 103 -14.89 -2.31 -14.03
CA PHE A 103 -15.12 -3.10 -15.25
C PHE A 103 -15.16 -4.61 -14.95
N LEU A 104 -14.24 -5.11 -14.15
CA LEU A 104 -14.19 -6.52 -13.77
C LEU A 104 -15.48 -6.94 -13.07
N GLN A 105 -15.97 -6.13 -12.13
CA GLN A 105 -17.25 -6.40 -11.47
C GLN A 105 -18.42 -6.42 -12.46
N LEU A 106 -18.51 -5.45 -13.37
CA LEU A 106 -19.56 -5.40 -14.40
C LEU A 106 -19.48 -6.60 -15.33
N ALA A 107 -18.28 -7.02 -15.73
CA ALA A 107 -18.07 -8.20 -16.58
C ALA A 107 -18.51 -9.48 -15.88
N VAL A 108 -18.14 -9.66 -14.59
CA VAL A 108 -18.59 -10.80 -13.79
C VAL A 108 -20.10 -10.77 -13.60
N THR A 109 -20.70 -9.61 -13.32
CA THR A 109 -22.16 -9.47 -13.24
C THR A 109 -22.83 -9.91 -14.53
N LYS A 110 -22.34 -9.43 -15.69
CA LYS A 110 -22.90 -9.82 -17.00
C LYS A 110 -22.75 -11.32 -17.27
N LEU A 111 -21.58 -11.88 -16.95
CA LEU A 111 -21.33 -13.31 -17.09
C LEU A 111 -22.35 -14.14 -16.26
N LEU A 112 -22.55 -13.78 -15.00
CA LEU A 112 -23.50 -14.47 -14.13
C LEU A 112 -24.94 -14.36 -14.64
N LEU A 113 -25.34 -13.18 -15.17
CA LEU A 113 -26.63 -12.99 -15.80
C LEU A 113 -26.84 -13.90 -17.04
N VAL A 114 -25.82 -14.01 -17.90
CA VAL A 114 -25.83 -14.88 -19.07
C VAL A 114 -25.89 -16.35 -18.66
N LEU A 115 -25.14 -16.78 -17.66
CA LEU A 115 -25.19 -18.16 -17.14
C LEU A 115 -26.53 -18.50 -16.52
N ALA A 116 -27.19 -17.55 -15.84
CA ALA A 116 -28.50 -17.71 -15.29
C ALA A 116 -29.58 -17.81 -16.39
N SER A 117 -29.48 -16.98 -17.44
CA SER A 117 -30.43 -16.97 -18.55
C SER A 117 -30.35 -18.21 -19.44
N ASN A 118 -29.17 -18.77 -19.63
CA ASN A 118 -28.92 -19.94 -20.48
C ASN A 118 -29.28 -21.27 -19.78
N GLY A 119 -29.75 -21.26 -18.53
CA GLY A 119 -30.09 -22.46 -17.78
C GLY A 119 -28.89 -23.39 -17.51
N THR A 120 -27.67 -22.88 -17.57
CA THR A 120 -26.43 -23.62 -17.32
C THR A 120 -26.46 -24.33 -15.97
N PHE A 121 -27.11 -23.72 -15.00
CA PHE A 121 -27.37 -24.30 -13.68
C PHE A 121 -28.88 -24.43 -13.47
N SER A 122 -29.36 -25.65 -13.34
CA SER A 122 -30.79 -25.95 -13.21
C SER A 122 -31.50 -25.29 -12.00
N PHE A 123 -30.70 -24.94 -10.97
CA PHE A 123 -31.18 -24.27 -9.77
C PHE A 123 -31.16 -22.73 -9.88
N LEU A 124 -30.54 -22.18 -10.93
CA LEU A 124 -30.37 -20.74 -11.12
C LEU A 124 -31.37 -20.23 -12.16
N LYS A 125 -32.44 -19.62 -11.70
CA LYS A 125 -33.41 -18.98 -12.58
C LYS A 125 -32.96 -17.58 -12.98
N PRO A 126 -33.34 -17.05 -14.16
CA PRO A 126 -32.97 -15.70 -14.60
C PRO A 126 -33.30 -14.61 -13.57
N GLU A 127 -34.42 -14.76 -12.86
CA GLU A 127 -34.90 -13.86 -11.81
C GLU A 127 -33.93 -13.77 -10.61
N MET A 128 -33.10 -14.80 -10.39
CA MET A 128 -32.13 -14.86 -9.31
C MET A 128 -30.82 -14.12 -9.66
N GLY A 129 -30.66 -13.61 -10.87
CA GLY A 129 -29.51 -12.84 -11.31
C GLY A 129 -29.18 -11.64 -10.40
N VAL A 130 -30.25 -11.01 -9.88
CA VAL A 130 -30.14 -9.91 -8.93
C VAL A 130 -29.48 -10.35 -7.60
N LEU A 131 -29.71 -11.58 -7.15
CA LEU A 131 -29.23 -12.09 -5.86
C LEU A 131 -27.75 -12.51 -5.91
N ILE A 132 -27.23 -12.85 -7.10
CA ILE A 132 -25.88 -13.40 -7.29
C ILE A 132 -24.86 -12.37 -7.77
N ALA A 133 -25.29 -11.22 -8.26
CA ALA A 133 -24.37 -10.17 -8.77
C ALA A 133 -23.50 -9.60 -7.64
N PRO A 134 -22.17 -9.53 -7.79
CA PRO A 134 -21.25 -9.15 -6.71
C PRO A 134 -21.19 -7.63 -6.52
N TYR A 135 -22.26 -6.99 -6.09
CA TYR A 135 -22.41 -5.52 -5.98
C TYR A 135 -21.34 -4.83 -5.15
N ALA A 136 -20.77 -5.53 -4.17
CA ALA A 136 -19.82 -4.98 -3.22
C ALA A 136 -18.35 -5.20 -3.63
N PHE A 137 -18.03 -5.88 -4.74
CA PHE A 137 -16.65 -6.25 -5.09
C PHE A 137 -15.75 -5.01 -5.28
N ALA A 138 -16.05 -4.13 -6.23
CA ALA A 138 -15.25 -2.93 -6.47
C ALA A 138 -15.30 -1.94 -5.29
N PRO A 139 -16.46 -1.67 -4.64
CA PRO A 139 -16.49 -0.88 -3.40
C PRO A 139 -15.57 -1.41 -2.30
N LEU A 140 -15.54 -2.73 -2.04
CA LEU A 140 -14.66 -3.37 -1.07
C LEU A 140 -13.19 -3.21 -1.46
N VAL A 141 -12.82 -3.58 -2.68
CA VAL A 141 -11.44 -3.51 -3.18
C VAL A 141 -10.92 -2.07 -3.08
N LEU A 142 -11.67 -1.11 -3.61
CA LEU A 142 -11.20 0.29 -3.68
C LEU A 142 -11.24 0.99 -2.31
N SER A 143 -12.16 0.60 -1.41
CA SER A 143 -12.18 1.10 -0.04
C SER A 143 -10.93 0.66 0.73
N VAL A 144 -10.51 -0.60 0.58
CA VAL A 144 -9.35 -1.15 1.28
C VAL A 144 -8.03 -0.65 0.69
N LEU A 145 -7.91 -0.60 -0.66
CA LEU A 145 -6.65 -0.21 -1.33
C LEU A 145 -6.42 1.30 -1.39
N LEU A 146 -7.46 2.09 -1.66
CA LEU A 146 -7.36 3.53 -1.92
C LEU A 146 -8.10 4.39 -0.89
N GLY A 147 -8.90 3.76 -0.02
CA GLY A 147 -9.64 4.42 1.05
C GLY A 147 -11.09 4.75 0.72
N ARG A 148 -11.79 5.25 1.74
CA ARG A 148 -13.24 5.48 1.78
C ARG A 148 -13.82 6.17 0.54
N ASN A 149 -13.20 7.27 0.11
CA ASN A 149 -13.76 8.07 -0.98
C ASN A 149 -13.79 7.32 -2.31
N HIS A 150 -12.81 6.45 -2.55
CA HIS A 150 -12.77 5.59 -3.74
C HIS A 150 -13.81 4.47 -3.67
N GLY A 151 -14.01 3.90 -2.47
CA GLY A 151 -15.07 2.92 -2.25
C GLY A 151 -16.47 3.49 -2.48
N LEU A 152 -16.76 4.70 -1.95
CA LEU A 152 -18.02 5.40 -2.18
C LEU A 152 -18.24 5.72 -3.67
N PHE A 153 -17.19 6.22 -4.34
CA PHE A 153 -17.22 6.45 -5.78
C PHE A 153 -17.54 5.17 -6.55
N ALA A 154 -16.90 4.06 -6.19
CA ALA A 154 -17.18 2.77 -6.82
C ALA A 154 -18.61 2.29 -6.57
N ALA A 155 -19.14 2.45 -5.35
CA ALA A 155 -20.50 2.06 -5.02
C ALA A 155 -21.54 2.77 -5.90
N VAL A 156 -21.41 4.09 -6.06
CA VAL A 156 -22.30 4.88 -6.94
C VAL A 156 -22.12 4.46 -8.40
N SER A 157 -20.87 4.38 -8.87
CA SER A 157 -20.58 4.06 -10.27
C SER A 157 -21.08 2.68 -10.67
N VAL A 158 -20.81 1.66 -9.84
CA VAL A 158 -21.30 0.29 -10.09
C VAL A 158 -22.83 0.23 -10.08
N SER A 159 -23.49 0.93 -9.16
CA SER A 159 -24.95 0.94 -9.10
C SER A 159 -25.58 1.46 -10.39
N LEU A 160 -25.04 2.55 -10.93
CA LEU A 160 -25.52 3.15 -12.18
C LEU A 160 -25.28 2.25 -13.40
N TRP A 161 -24.07 1.70 -13.56
CA TRP A 161 -23.77 0.83 -14.72
C TRP A 161 -24.43 -0.54 -14.60
N SER A 162 -24.57 -1.11 -13.39
CA SER A 162 -25.28 -2.37 -13.21
C SER A 162 -26.75 -2.25 -13.60
N SER A 163 -27.43 -1.14 -13.28
CA SER A 163 -28.81 -0.90 -13.69
C SER A 163 -28.98 -0.97 -15.21
N ILE A 164 -28.00 -0.44 -15.96
CA ILE A 164 -27.99 -0.55 -17.44
C ILE A 164 -27.82 -2.01 -17.89
N LEU A 165 -26.94 -2.77 -17.25
CA LEU A 165 -26.67 -4.17 -17.62
C LEU A 165 -27.87 -5.10 -17.39
N PHE A 166 -28.70 -4.80 -16.41
CA PHE A 166 -29.96 -5.53 -16.18
C PHE A 166 -31.06 -5.15 -17.16
N GLY A 167 -30.83 -4.17 -18.04
CA GLY A 167 -31.76 -3.78 -19.13
C GLY A 167 -32.85 -2.83 -18.73
N THR A 168 -32.98 -2.50 -17.46
CA THR A 168 -33.97 -1.54 -16.93
C THR A 168 -33.29 -0.70 -15.83
N ILE A 169 -33.51 0.61 -15.87
CA ILE A 169 -33.18 1.48 -14.73
C ILE A 169 -34.28 1.30 -13.69
N ASP A 170 -34.19 0.22 -12.95
CA ASP A 170 -35.15 -0.12 -11.91
C ASP A 170 -34.67 0.43 -10.55
N ALA A 171 -35.51 1.26 -9.92
CA ALA A 171 -35.17 1.90 -8.66
C ALA A 171 -34.84 0.90 -7.53
N PRO A 172 -35.60 -0.21 -7.33
CA PRO A 172 -35.26 -1.25 -6.37
C PRO A 172 -33.88 -1.84 -6.56
N LEU A 173 -33.50 -2.19 -7.78
CA LEU A 173 -32.16 -2.72 -8.10
C LEU A 173 -31.05 -1.71 -7.80
N LEU A 174 -31.25 -0.46 -8.23
CA LEU A 174 -30.26 0.63 -7.98
C LEU A 174 -30.07 0.83 -6.48
N VAL A 175 -31.14 0.84 -5.69
CA VAL A 175 -31.07 0.98 -4.22
C VAL A 175 -30.36 -0.23 -3.60
N CYS A 176 -30.64 -1.45 -4.04
CA CYS A 176 -29.95 -2.65 -3.57
C CYS A 176 -28.44 -2.57 -3.82
N CYS A 177 -28.01 -2.20 -5.04
CA CYS A 177 -26.61 -2.04 -5.40
C CYS A 177 -25.93 -0.95 -4.55
N LEU A 178 -26.58 0.21 -4.41
CA LEU A 178 -26.05 1.36 -3.71
C LEU A 178 -25.88 1.09 -2.22
N ILE A 179 -26.92 0.58 -1.55
CA ILE A 179 -26.88 0.27 -0.12
C ILE A 179 -25.89 -0.85 0.17
N SER A 180 -25.81 -1.88 -0.66
CA SER A 180 -24.82 -2.97 -0.53
C SER A 180 -23.40 -2.43 -0.64
N GLY A 181 -23.14 -1.55 -1.62
CA GLY A 181 -21.85 -0.88 -1.80
C GLY A 181 -21.49 0.03 -0.62
N PHE A 182 -22.43 0.83 -0.12
CA PHE A 182 -22.20 1.69 1.06
C PHE A 182 -21.97 0.87 2.33
N THR A 183 -22.73 -0.21 2.53
CA THR A 183 -22.52 -1.13 3.65
C THR A 183 -21.13 -1.73 3.61
N ALA A 184 -20.67 -2.14 2.43
CA ALA A 184 -19.34 -2.64 2.20
C ALA A 184 -18.26 -1.62 2.61
N VAL A 185 -18.38 -0.38 2.15
CA VAL A 185 -17.44 0.71 2.47
C VAL A 185 -17.46 1.04 3.96
N TYR A 186 -18.66 1.14 4.56
CA TYR A 186 -18.77 1.48 5.98
C TYR A 186 -18.13 0.43 6.89
N LEU A 187 -18.35 -0.86 6.61
CA LEU A 187 -17.79 -1.95 7.39
C LEU A 187 -16.28 -2.14 7.18
N THR A 188 -15.71 -1.52 6.12
CA THR A 188 -14.28 -1.60 5.80
C THR A 188 -13.49 -0.32 6.07
N LEU A 189 -14.04 0.64 6.81
CA LEU A 189 -13.38 1.92 7.08
C LEU A 189 -12.01 1.79 7.79
N GLN A 190 -11.80 0.75 8.57
CA GLN A 190 -10.57 0.50 9.32
C GLN A 190 -10.25 -0.99 9.37
N VAL A 191 -10.02 -1.58 8.19
CA VAL A 191 -9.70 -3.02 8.13
C VAL A 191 -8.24 -3.23 8.43
N ARG A 192 -7.96 -3.66 9.66
CA ARG A 192 -6.62 -4.06 10.12
C ARG A 192 -6.40 -5.58 10.11
N ARG A 193 -7.46 -6.40 9.94
CA ARG A 193 -7.37 -7.88 9.95
C ARG A 193 -8.26 -8.46 8.86
N ARG A 194 -7.79 -9.51 8.18
CA ARG A 194 -8.55 -10.20 7.12
C ARG A 194 -9.92 -10.71 7.58
N SER A 195 -10.04 -11.10 8.86
CA SER A 195 -11.34 -11.53 9.42
C SER A 195 -12.42 -10.44 9.42
N ARG A 196 -12.03 -9.15 9.37
CA ARG A 196 -13.01 -8.06 9.23
C ARG A 196 -13.63 -8.01 7.83
N LEU A 197 -12.92 -8.44 6.79
CA LEU A 197 -13.47 -8.55 5.43
C LEU A 197 -14.62 -9.57 5.40
N ILE A 198 -14.44 -10.72 6.06
CA ILE A 198 -15.48 -11.77 6.13
C ILE A 198 -16.71 -11.23 6.87
N ARG A 199 -16.53 -10.51 7.98
CA ARG A 199 -17.64 -9.86 8.71
C ARG A 199 -18.33 -8.80 7.86
N ALA A 200 -17.55 -8.01 7.09
CA ALA A 200 -18.12 -7.04 6.15
C ALA A 200 -18.94 -7.74 5.05
N GLY A 201 -18.44 -8.87 4.52
CA GLY A 201 -19.18 -9.68 3.57
C GLY A 201 -20.50 -10.23 4.12
N PHE A 202 -20.51 -10.72 5.36
CA PHE A 202 -21.73 -11.14 6.02
C PHE A 202 -22.72 -9.97 6.16
N GLY A 203 -22.25 -8.78 6.59
CA GLY A 203 -23.10 -7.58 6.68
C GLY A 203 -23.66 -7.13 5.33
N VAL A 204 -22.87 -7.22 4.26
CA VAL A 204 -23.32 -6.97 2.88
C VAL A 204 -24.36 -7.98 2.46
N GLY A 205 -24.13 -9.27 2.70
CA GLY A 205 -25.10 -10.33 2.39
C GLY A 205 -26.43 -10.14 3.13
N LEU A 206 -26.37 -9.75 4.40
CA LEU A 206 -27.56 -9.44 5.19
C LEU A 206 -28.32 -8.22 4.63
N ALA A 207 -27.62 -7.17 4.20
CA ALA A 207 -28.21 -6.00 3.57
C ALA A 207 -28.89 -6.38 2.24
N ILE A 208 -28.23 -7.19 1.39
CA ILE A 208 -28.84 -7.71 0.14
C ILE A 208 -30.09 -8.52 0.47
N TRP A 209 -30.04 -9.40 1.46
CA TRP A 209 -31.17 -10.24 1.86
C TRP A 209 -32.34 -9.41 2.33
N LEU A 210 -32.15 -8.44 3.23
CA LEU A 210 -33.22 -7.58 3.74
C LEU A 210 -33.88 -6.75 2.63
N LEU A 211 -33.06 -6.14 1.76
CA LEU A 211 -33.53 -5.35 0.64
C LEU A 211 -34.32 -6.23 -0.39
N SER A 212 -33.80 -7.44 -0.65
CA SER A 212 -34.42 -8.37 -1.57
C SER A 212 -35.76 -8.87 -1.07
N LEU A 213 -35.93 -9.04 0.24
CA LEU A 213 -37.24 -9.29 0.85
C LEU A 213 -38.19 -8.09 0.68
N THR A 214 -37.68 -6.88 0.95
CA THR A 214 -38.47 -5.64 0.88
C THR A 214 -38.97 -5.35 -0.54
N PHE A 215 -38.12 -5.58 -1.56
CA PHE A 215 -38.43 -5.30 -2.95
C PHE A 215 -39.04 -6.50 -3.73
N GLY A 216 -39.25 -7.64 -3.07
CA GLY A 216 -39.84 -8.81 -3.67
C GLY A 216 -38.95 -9.60 -4.61
N PHE A 217 -37.62 -9.42 -4.56
CA PHE A 217 -36.66 -10.27 -5.29
C PHE A 217 -36.49 -11.65 -4.67
N ILE A 218 -36.82 -11.80 -3.40
CA ILE A 218 -37.10 -13.08 -2.73
C ILE A 218 -38.60 -13.26 -2.73
N GLY A 219 -39.05 -14.47 -3.09
CA GLY A 219 -40.48 -14.78 -3.30
C GLY A 219 -41.38 -14.29 -2.17
N PRO A 220 -42.66 -14.03 -2.46
CA PRO A 220 -43.56 -13.43 -1.49
C PRO A 220 -43.69 -14.31 -0.23
N ILE A 221 -43.44 -13.73 0.92
CA ILE A 221 -43.71 -14.38 2.19
C ILE A 221 -45.13 -14.01 2.62
N ASN A 222 -46.06 -14.96 2.43
CA ASN A 222 -47.41 -14.82 2.90
C ASN A 222 -47.47 -15.22 4.36
N PHE A 223 -47.82 -14.30 5.22
CA PHE A 223 -47.95 -14.58 6.65
C PHE A 223 -49.24 -15.38 6.95
N PHE A 224 -50.28 -15.23 6.11
CA PHE A 224 -51.55 -15.94 6.22
C PHE A 224 -52.13 -16.25 4.84
N PRO A 225 -52.34 -17.51 4.48
CA PRO A 225 -51.90 -18.74 5.17
C PRO A 225 -50.41 -19.05 4.88
N PRO A 226 -49.61 -19.43 5.87
CA PRO A 226 -48.19 -19.70 5.70
C PRO A 226 -47.88 -20.90 4.81
N MET A 227 -48.82 -21.81 4.63
CA MET A 227 -48.69 -22.98 3.75
C MET A 227 -48.67 -22.64 2.25
N ALA A 228 -49.04 -21.40 1.86
CA ALA A 228 -48.96 -20.94 0.46
C ALA A 228 -47.53 -20.55 0.03
N ASN A 229 -46.57 -20.58 0.93
CA ASN A 229 -45.17 -20.19 0.65
C ASN A 229 -44.38 -21.37 0.08
N ASP A 230 -43.60 -21.12 -0.96
CA ASP A 230 -42.54 -22.04 -1.39
C ASP A 230 -41.27 -21.84 -0.53
N TRP A 231 -41.26 -22.46 0.64
CA TRP A 231 -40.15 -22.36 1.58
C TRP A 231 -38.82 -22.87 1.01
N GLY A 232 -38.87 -23.83 0.06
CA GLY A 232 -37.67 -24.31 -0.65
C GLY A 232 -37.05 -23.21 -1.50
N LEU A 233 -37.88 -22.54 -2.30
CA LEU A 233 -37.40 -21.42 -3.14
C LEU A 233 -36.92 -20.25 -2.30
N ILE A 234 -37.66 -19.83 -1.27
CA ILE A 234 -37.28 -18.75 -0.36
C ILE A 234 -35.93 -19.07 0.32
N GLY A 235 -35.74 -20.33 0.74
CA GLY A 235 -34.47 -20.79 1.35
C GLY A 235 -33.30 -20.68 0.39
N VAL A 236 -33.47 -21.13 -0.85
CA VAL A 236 -32.42 -21.00 -1.90
C VAL A 236 -32.08 -19.52 -2.17
N GLN A 237 -33.09 -18.69 -2.39
CA GLN A 237 -32.93 -17.26 -2.67
C GLN A 237 -32.23 -16.54 -1.50
N SER A 238 -32.61 -16.85 -0.26
CA SER A 238 -31.97 -16.30 0.96
C SER A 238 -30.53 -16.73 1.08
N THR A 239 -30.22 -17.99 0.79
CA THR A 239 -28.87 -18.53 0.81
C THR A 239 -28.00 -17.85 -0.26
N LEU A 240 -28.52 -17.61 -1.46
CA LEU A 240 -27.83 -16.89 -2.53
C LEU A 240 -27.54 -15.45 -2.13
N ALA A 241 -28.50 -14.75 -1.55
CA ALA A 241 -28.37 -13.36 -1.14
C ALA A 241 -27.27 -13.18 -0.03
N ILE A 242 -27.34 -13.99 1.02
CA ILE A 242 -26.34 -13.94 2.12
C ILE A 242 -24.99 -14.47 1.63
N GLY A 243 -24.99 -15.58 0.90
CA GLY A 243 -23.80 -16.20 0.34
C GLY A 243 -23.02 -15.28 -0.62
N ASN A 244 -23.73 -14.46 -1.39
CA ASN A 244 -23.13 -13.48 -2.30
C ASN A 244 -22.16 -12.54 -1.57
N GLY A 245 -22.59 -11.95 -0.45
CA GLY A 245 -21.72 -11.07 0.32
C GLY A 245 -20.48 -11.78 0.87
N LEU A 246 -20.66 -13.01 1.39
CA LEU A 246 -19.54 -13.82 1.91
C LEU A 246 -18.55 -14.21 0.80
N VAL A 247 -19.04 -14.74 -0.32
CA VAL A 247 -18.22 -15.11 -1.48
C VAL A 247 -17.47 -13.90 -2.03
N THR A 248 -18.15 -12.77 -2.16
CA THR A 248 -17.50 -11.51 -2.61
C THR A 248 -16.38 -11.11 -1.68
N ALA A 249 -16.58 -11.15 -0.35
CA ALA A 249 -15.53 -10.79 0.61
C ALA A 249 -14.35 -11.78 0.60
N MET A 250 -14.60 -13.08 0.39
CA MET A 250 -13.53 -14.09 0.24
C MET A 250 -12.73 -13.86 -1.04
N LEU A 251 -13.41 -13.58 -2.17
CA LEU A 251 -12.73 -13.23 -3.43
C LEU A 251 -11.86 -11.97 -3.28
N VAL A 252 -12.39 -10.93 -2.64
CA VAL A 252 -11.63 -9.70 -2.36
C VAL A 252 -10.43 -10.02 -1.47
N GLY A 253 -10.61 -10.76 -0.38
CA GLY A 253 -9.52 -11.14 0.54
C GLY A 253 -8.40 -11.92 -0.15
N GLY A 254 -8.74 -12.78 -1.12
CA GLY A 254 -7.76 -13.51 -1.94
C GLY A 254 -7.11 -12.66 -3.04
N ALA A 255 -7.85 -11.71 -3.62
CA ALA A 255 -7.36 -10.82 -4.67
C ALA A 255 -6.47 -9.68 -4.13
N LEU A 256 -6.67 -9.22 -2.89
CA LEU A 256 -5.94 -8.09 -2.31
C LEU A 256 -4.42 -8.23 -2.41
N PRO A 257 -3.76 -9.34 -2.02
CA PRO A 257 -2.30 -9.45 -2.11
C PRO A 257 -1.77 -9.32 -3.55
N ILE A 258 -2.54 -9.84 -4.51
CA ILE A 258 -2.19 -9.77 -5.95
C ILE A 258 -2.29 -8.32 -6.41
N LEU A 259 -3.36 -7.63 -6.05
CA LEU A 259 -3.59 -6.23 -6.41
C LEU A 259 -2.56 -5.30 -5.74
N GLU A 260 -2.25 -5.52 -4.48
CA GLU A 260 -1.21 -4.79 -3.76
C GLU A 260 0.16 -4.91 -4.45
N GLN A 261 0.52 -6.12 -4.84
CA GLN A 261 1.78 -6.36 -5.55
C GLN A 261 1.79 -5.75 -6.96
N LEU A 262 0.70 -5.88 -7.70
CA LEU A 262 0.58 -5.37 -9.08
C LEU A 262 0.62 -3.84 -9.11
N PHE A 263 -0.11 -3.19 -8.22
CA PHE A 263 -0.24 -1.73 -8.18
C PHE A 263 0.75 -1.06 -7.20
N GLN A 264 1.58 -1.85 -6.51
CA GLN A 264 2.56 -1.38 -5.52
C GLN A 264 1.92 -0.52 -4.42
N ILE A 265 0.74 -0.91 -3.99
CA ILE A 265 -0.01 -0.31 -2.89
C ILE A 265 0.14 -1.23 -1.68
N THR A 266 0.41 -0.69 -0.51
CA THR A 266 0.46 -1.45 0.73
C THR A 266 -0.70 -1.02 1.63
N THR A 267 -1.52 -1.98 2.04
CA THR A 267 -2.65 -1.72 2.94
C THR A 267 -2.24 -1.83 4.41
N ASP A 268 -3.11 -1.35 5.31
CA ASP A 268 -2.90 -1.52 6.75
C ASP A 268 -2.87 -3.00 7.17
N ILE A 269 -3.52 -3.89 6.41
CA ILE A 269 -3.45 -5.34 6.64
C ILE A 269 -2.02 -5.83 6.41
N SER A 270 -1.43 -5.47 5.27
CA SER A 270 -0.06 -5.87 4.92
C SER A 270 0.99 -5.26 5.86
N TRP A 271 0.77 -4.04 6.35
CA TRP A 271 1.62 -3.45 7.38
C TRP A 271 1.54 -4.22 8.70
N LEU A 272 0.35 -4.65 9.13
CA LEU A 272 0.21 -5.48 10.33
C LEU A 272 0.80 -6.87 10.17
N GLU A 273 0.70 -7.48 8.99
CA GLU A 273 1.39 -8.73 8.69
C GLU A 273 2.92 -8.55 8.73
N ALA A 274 3.43 -7.40 8.25
CA ALA A 274 4.85 -7.03 8.35
C ALA A 274 5.30 -6.65 9.77
N SER A 275 4.38 -6.42 10.71
CA SER A 275 4.68 -6.16 12.12
C SER A 275 4.95 -7.43 12.94
N ASP A 276 5.01 -8.59 12.30
CA ASP A 276 5.32 -9.85 13.00
C ASP A 276 6.76 -9.84 13.50
N LEU A 277 6.91 -9.81 14.83
CA LEU A 277 8.20 -9.84 15.51
C LEU A 277 8.97 -11.16 15.30
N ASN A 278 8.32 -12.20 14.74
CA ASN A 278 8.98 -13.44 14.32
C ASN A 278 9.73 -13.32 12.99
N HIS A 279 9.72 -12.13 12.36
CA HIS A 279 10.49 -11.92 11.14
C HIS A 279 11.97 -12.28 11.33
N PRO A 280 12.63 -13.01 10.40
CA PRO A 280 14.00 -13.52 10.60
C PRO A 280 15.03 -12.46 11.01
N LEU A 281 14.93 -11.23 10.49
CA LEU A 281 15.81 -10.12 10.87
C LEU A 281 15.57 -9.66 12.31
N LEU A 282 14.32 -9.56 12.75
CA LEU A 282 13.98 -9.14 14.12
C LEU A 282 14.40 -10.21 15.13
N ARG A 283 14.24 -11.50 14.79
CA ARG A 283 14.77 -12.61 15.60
C ARG A 283 16.29 -12.58 15.70
N ARG A 284 16.99 -12.23 14.60
CA ARG A 284 18.45 -12.04 14.67
C ARG A 284 18.81 -10.88 15.59
N MET A 285 18.09 -9.74 15.49
CA MET A 285 18.33 -8.60 16.39
C MET A 285 18.15 -8.97 17.86
N THR A 286 17.15 -9.79 18.20
CA THR A 286 16.92 -10.25 19.57
C THR A 286 18.14 -11.00 20.14
N ILE A 287 18.90 -11.73 19.29
CA ILE A 287 20.02 -12.58 19.72
C ILE A 287 21.34 -11.85 19.57
N GLU A 288 21.56 -11.19 18.41
CA GLU A 288 22.87 -10.62 18.03
C GLU A 288 23.04 -9.15 18.49
N ALA A 289 21.92 -8.40 18.62
CA ALA A 289 21.88 -6.98 18.99
C ALA A 289 20.67 -6.67 19.90
N PRO A 290 20.60 -7.22 21.13
CA PRO A 290 19.43 -7.11 22.00
C PRO A 290 19.13 -5.67 22.42
N GLY A 291 20.13 -4.82 22.60
CA GLY A 291 19.97 -3.40 22.89
C GLY A 291 19.29 -2.66 21.74
N THR A 292 19.77 -2.85 20.51
CA THR A 292 19.15 -2.27 19.31
C THR A 292 17.71 -2.80 19.12
N TYR A 293 17.44 -4.06 19.43
CA TYR A 293 16.07 -4.59 19.38
C TYR A 293 15.15 -3.87 20.36
N HIS A 294 15.61 -3.67 21.61
CA HIS A 294 14.82 -2.96 22.63
C HIS A 294 14.59 -1.50 22.23
N HIS A 295 15.63 -0.79 21.81
CA HIS A 295 15.57 0.56 21.26
C HIS A 295 14.50 0.66 20.14
N SER A 296 14.56 -0.23 19.16
CA SER A 296 13.60 -0.25 18.05
C SER A 296 12.15 -0.45 18.50
N LEU A 297 11.91 -1.20 19.58
CA LEU A 297 10.56 -1.36 20.16
C LEU A 297 10.07 -0.07 20.82
N VAL A 298 10.95 0.64 21.56
CA VAL A 298 10.59 1.92 22.19
C VAL A 298 10.32 2.99 21.14
N VAL A 299 11.22 3.15 20.16
CA VAL A 299 11.03 4.05 19.02
C VAL A 299 9.72 3.75 18.28
N ALA A 300 9.38 2.48 18.10
CA ALA A 300 8.14 2.08 17.42
C ALA A 300 6.89 2.54 18.20
N ASN A 301 6.90 2.43 19.53
CA ASN A 301 5.78 2.89 20.35
C ASN A 301 5.66 4.43 20.33
N LEU A 302 6.77 5.14 20.41
CA LEU A 302 6.79 6.61 20.32
C LEU A 302 6.31 7.10 18.94
N ALA A 303 6.82 6.48 17.87
CA ALA A 303 6.47 6.84 16.51
C ALA A 303 4.98 6.54 16.19
N GLU A 304 4.44 5.42 16.68
CA GLU A 304 3.02 5.08 16.55
C GLU A 304 2.13 6.13 17.22
N ALA A 305 2.42 6.46 18.49
CA ALA A 305 1.66 7.45 19.25
C ALA A 305 1.72 8.86 18.61
N ALA A 306 2.90 9.28 18.16
CA ALA A 306 3.08 10.56 17.47
C ALA A 306 2.31 10.60 16.13
N ALA A 307 2.33 9.51 15.37
CA ALA A 307 1.63 9.40 14.09
C ALA A 307 0.10 9.46 14.28
N GLU A 308 -0.44 8.78 15.31
CA GLU A 308 -1.87 8.87 15.65
C GLU A 308 -2.27 10.31 16.00
N GLY A 309 -1.46 11.03 16.76
CA GLY A 309 -1.73 12.41 17.16
C GLY A 309 -1.86 13.40 16.00
N ILE A 310 -1.16 13.19 14.89
CA ILE A 310 -1.19 14.06 13.70
C ILE A 310 -1.95 13.47 12.50
N GLY A 311 -2.61 12.31 12.68
CA GLY A 311 -3.34 11.63 11.61
C GLY A 311 -2.45 11.10 10.47
N ALA A 312 -1.19 10.73 10.78
CA ALA A 312 -0.31 10.00 9.87
C ALA A 312 -0.55 8.48 9.98
N ASN A 313 0.13 7.67 9.16
CA ASN A 313 -0.03 6.22 9.21
C ASN A 313 0.75 5.61 10.38
N ALA A 314 0.08 5.43 11.52
CA ALA A 314 0.68 4.91 12.75
C ALA A 314 1.24 3.50 12.59
N THR A 315 0.53 2.61 11.89
CA THR A 315 0.99 1.23 11.66
C THR A 315 2.26 1.20 10.80
N LEU A 316 2.35 2.05 9.77
CA LEU A 316 3.56 2.22 8.96
C LEU A 316 4.74 2.70 9.79
N CYS A 317 4.54 3.74 10.62
CA CYS A 317 5.59 4.28 11.51
C CYS A 317 6.12 3.19 12.44
N ARG A 318 5.23 2.45 13.09
CA ARG A 318 5.57 1.34 13.98
C ARG A 318 6.41 0.27 13.29
N VAL A 319 5.93 -0.22 12.14
CA VAL A 319 6.64 -1.28 11.40
C VAL A 319 8.00 -0.80 10.91
N CYS A 320 8.09 0.41 10.38
CA CYS A 320 9.36 0.94 9.90
C CYS A 320 10.36 1.16 11.03
N ALA A 321 9.89 1.59 12.20
CA ALA A 321 10.72 1.73 13.39
C ALA A 321 11.31 0.40 13.88
N TYR A 322 10.62 -0.74 13.72
CA TYR A 322 11.22 -2.05 14.03
C TYR A 322 12.45 -2.37 13.20
N PHE A 323 12.55 -1.84 11.99
CA PHE A 323 13.59 -2.18 11.03
C PHE A 323 14.57 -1.04 10.76
N HIS A 324 14.40 0.17 11.33
CA HIS A 324 15.20 1.33 10.96
C HIS A 324 16.71 1.10 11.18
N ASP A 325 17.05 0.35 12.22
CA ASP A 325 18.40 0.10 12.71
C ASP A 325 18.95 -1.31 12.47
N ILE A 326 18.33 -2.10 11.58
CA ILE A 326 18.78 -3.48 11.29
C ILE A 326 20.23 -3.56 10.79
N GLY A 327 20.82 -2.47 10.30
CA GLY A 327 22.21 -2.43 9.86
C GLY A 327 23.21 -2.57 10.98
N LYS A 328 22.85 -2.24 12.23
CA LYS A 328 23.66 -2.46 13.42
C LYS A 328 23.97 -3.93 13.68
N LEU A 329 23.17 -4.86 13.09
CA LEU A 329 23.44 -6.30 13.10
C LEU A 329 24.79 -6.71 12.50
N VAL A 330 25.41 -5.88 11.68
CA VAL A 330 26.69 -6.25 11.04
C VAL A 330 27.87 -6.11 12.01
N LYS A 331 27.79 -5.14 12.94
CA LYS A 331 28.81 -4.87 13.94
C LYS A 331 28.16 -4.37 15.24
N PRO A 332 27.36 -5.21 15.93
CA PRO A 332 26.55 -4.76 17.05
C PRO A 332 27.39 -4.23 18.22
N GLU A 333 28.60 -4.76 18.43
CA GLU A 333 29.51 -4.39 19.50
C GLU A 333 30.02 -2.94 19.44
N TYR A 334 29.88 -2.26 18.30
CA TYR A 334 30.26 -0.86 18.13
C TYR A 334 29.15 0.12 18.48
N PHE A 335 27.96 -0.34 18.85
CA PHE A 335 26.83 0.52 19.22
C PHE A 335 26.59 0.44 20.72
N THR A 336 26.50 1.59 21.37
CA THR A 336 26.48 1.77 22.83
C THR A 336 25.45 0.89 23.53
N GLU A 337 24.30 0.75 22.96
CA GLU A 337 23.20 -0.05 23.49
C GLU A 337 23.48 -1.57 23.50
N ASN A 338 24.48 -2.03 22.74
CA ASN A 338 24.91 -3.44 22.70
C ASN A 338 26.31 -3.67 23.27
N MET A 339 27.01 -2.62 23.71
CA MET A 339 28.38 -2.76 24.25
C MET A 339 28.36 -3.50 25.60
N ASN A 340 29.35 -4.36 25.79
CA ASN A 340 29.70 -4.87 27.10
C ASN A 340 30.51 -3.78 27.84
N PHE A 341 30.18 -3.49 29.10
CA PHE A 341 30.76 -2.40 29.89
C PHE A 341 32.29 -2.52 30.17
N GLU A 342 32.93 -3.63 29.80
CA GLU A 342 34.32 -3.89 30.10
C GLU A 342 35.31 -3.13 29.20
N ARG A 343 34.96 -2.88 27.93
CA ARG A 343 35.85 -2.19 26.96
C ARG A 343 35.03 -1.57 25.83
N ASN A 344 35.30 -0.30 25.55
CA ASN A 344 34.71 0.37 24.37
C ASN A 344 35.57 0.13 23.12
N PRO A 345 35.08 -0.58 22.08
CA PRO A 345 35.82 -0.87 20.87
C PRO A 345 36.30 0.39 20.11
N HIS A 346 35.68 1.53 20.35
CA HIS A 346 36.04 2.79 19.72
C HIS A 346 37.30 3.44 20.35
N ASP A 347 37.76 2.99 21.51
CA ASP A 347 38.93 3.56 22.16
C ASP A 347 40.22 3.24 21.41
N ASP A 348 40.26 2.10 20.73
CA ASP A 348 41.43 1.67 19.92
C ASP A 348 41.39 2.21 18.48
N LEU A 349 40.33 2.95 18.11
CA LEU A 349 40.13 3.42 16.74
C LEU A 349 40.34 4.93 16.61
N ALA A 350 40.84 5.35 15.45
CA ALA A 350 40.82 6.76 15.07
C ALA A 350 39.38 7.26 14.97
N ALA A 351 39.11 8.52 15.33
CA ALA A 351 37.78 9.11 15.33
C ALA A 351 37.07 8.98 13.96
N THR A 352 37.80 9.10 12.85
CA THR A 352 37.28 8.90 11.49
C THR A 352 36.84 7.47 11.21
N MET A 353 37.58 6.47 11.74
CA MET A 353 37.19 5.07 11.61
C MET A 353 35.95 4.74 12.44
N SER A 354 35.86 5.28 13.65
CA SER A 354 34.68 5.17 14.50
C SER A 354 33.42 5.76 13.82
N ALA A 355 33.56 6.98 13.30
CA ALA A 355 32.50 7.63 12.55
C ALA A 355 32.06 6.81 11.31
N LEU A 356 33.02 6.26 10.56
CA LEU A 356 32.74 5.43 9.39
C LEU A 356 31.93 4.17 9.76
N ILE A 357 32.24 3.53 10.89
CA ILE A 357 31.49 2.36 11.39
C ILE A 357 30.07 2.77 11.73
N ILE A 358 29.89 3.86 12.47
CA ILE A 358 28.57 4.37 12.82
C ILE A 358 27.75 4.72 11.56
N LEU A 359 28.33 5.50 10.64
CA LEU A 359 27.67 5.90 9.38
C LEU A 359 27.31 4.70 8.50
N SER A 360 28.07 3.59 8.57
CA SER A 360 27.87 2.45 7.68
C SER A 360 26.60 1.69 7.95
N HIS A 361 26.02 1.75 9.19
CA HIS A 361 24.82 0.97 9.51
C HIS A 361 23.62 1.30 8.60
N VAL A 362 23.46 2.54 8.17
CA VAL A 362 22.39 2.93 7.24
C VAL A 362 22.52 2.17 5.93
N LYS A 363 23.73 2.10 5.37
CA LYS A 363 23.98 1.39 4.11
C LYS A 363 23.82 -0.12 4.28
N GLU A 364 24.34 -0.67 5.35
CA GLU A 364 24.26 -2.09 5.69
C GLU A 364 22.82 -2.50 5.98
N GLY A 365 22.04 -1.61 6.62
CA GLY A 365 20.59 -1.78 6.83
C GLY A 365 19.83 -1.85 5.52
N VAL A 366 20.12 -0.97 4.58
CA VAL A 366 19.52 -1.01 3.23
C VAL A 366 19.90 -2.31 2.49
N ASP A 367 21.14 -2.75 2.60
CA ASP A 367 21.60 -3.98 1.94
C ASP A 367 20.92 -5.23 2.55
N LEU A 368 20.75 -5.27 3.87
CA LEU A 368 19.96 -6.32 4.56
C LEU A 368 18.49 -6.28 4.17
N ALA A 369 17.86 -5.10 4.17
CA ALA A 369 16.46 -4.95 3.79
C ALA A 369 16.19 -5.43 2.35
N LEU A 370 17.10 -5.13 1.41
CA LEU A 370 17.04 -5.62 0.03
C LEU A 370 17.22 -7.14 -0.06
N LYS A 371 18.15 -7.71 0.72
CA LYS A 371 18.39 -9.15 0.78
C LYS A 371 17.15 -9.91 1.27
N TYR A 372 16.46 -9.38 2.27
CA TYR A 372 15.25 -9.98 2.84
C TYR A 372 13.96 -9.51 2.16
N LYS A 373 14.07 -8.74 1.05
CA LYS A 373 12.94 -8.26 0.24
C LYS A 373 11.91 -7.46 1.03
N LEU A 374 12.36 -6.66 1.99
CA LEU A 374 11.47 -5.77 2.73
C LEU A 374 10.80 -4.76 1.81
N ASN A 375 9.65 -4.23 2.26
CA ASN A 375 8.91 -3.21 1.53
C ASN A 375 9.77 -1.96 1.29
N GLN A 376 9.59 -1.33 0.12
CA GLN A 376 10.36 -0.13 -0.26
C GLN A 376 10.25 1.00 0.77
N ARG A 377 9.09 1.17 1.42
CA ARG A 377 8.91 2.19 2.47
C ARG A 377 9.78 1.96 3.69
N ILE A 378 10.00 0.69 4.08
CA ILE A 378 10.94 0.36 5.16
C ILE A 378 12.37 0.74 4.72
N ILE A 379 12.75 0.42 3.49
CA ILE A 379 14.06 0.75 2.94
C ILE A 379 14.28 2.27 2.89
N ASP A 380 13.26 3.02 2.47
CA ASP A 380 13.31 4.47 2.42
C ASP A 380 13.57 5.05 3.83
N ILE A 381 12.85 4.57 4.86
CA ILE A 381 13.03 5.05 6.23
C ILE A 381 14.39 4.64 6.82
N ILE A 382 14.87 3.43 6.57
CA ILE A 382 16.25 3.04 6.94
C ILE A 382 17.27 4.02 6.35
N GLN A 383 17.05 4.50 5.14
CA GLN A 383 17.95 5.41 4.47
C GLN A 383 17.84 6.85 4.99
N GLU A 384 16.65 7.25 5.44
CA GLU A 384 16.27 8.64 5.72
C GLU A 384 16.35 9.02 7.20
N HIS A 385 16.30 8.05 8.15
CA HIS A 385 16.04 8.34 9.56
C HIS A 385 17.10 9.25 10.21
N HIS A 386 18.34 9.19 9.80
CA HIS A 386 19.38 10.13 10.25
C HIS A 386 19.59 11.35 9.33
N GLY A 387 18.96 11.36 8.14
CA GLY A 387 19.07 12.45 7.17
C GLY A 387 20.52 12.79 6.84
N THR A 388 20.94 14.02 7.12
CA THR A 388 22.31 14.54 6.95
C THR A 388 22.93 14.98 8.28
N SER A 389 22.50 14.36 9.39
CA SER A 389 23.00 14.71 10.73
C SER A 389 24.49 14.40 10.88
N LEU A 390 25.12 15.09 11.81
CA LEU A 390 26.54 14.95 12.12
C LEU A 390 26.71 13.94 13.27
N VAL A 391 27.66 13.03 13.15
CA VAL A 391 28.12 12.17 14.24
C VAL A 391 29.01 13.01 15.15
N TYR A 392 28.36 13.88 15.96
CA TYR A 392 28.97 14.99 16.66
C TYR A 392 30.10 14.57 17.59
N TYR A 393 29.92 13.48 18.36
CA TYR A 393 30.92 13.02 19.30
C TYR A 393 32.29 12.71 18.63
N PHE A 394 32.27 11.95 17.55
CA PHE A 394 33.50 11.58 16.86
C PHE A 394 34.09 12.75 16.05
N TYR A 395 33.24 13.65 15.57
CA TYR A 395 33.73 14.91 14.96
C TYR A 395 34.50 15.74 15.98
N GLN A 396 33.94 16.00 17.16
CA GLN A 396 34.62 16.74 18.22
C GLN A 396 35.91 16.05 18.69
N ARG A 397 35.85 14.71 18.84
CA ARG A 397 37.05 13.93 19.17
C ARG A 397 38.16 14.12 18.13
N ALA A 398 37.83 14.17 16.84
CA ALA A 398 38.79 14.41 15.76
C ALA A 398 39.38 15.84 15.82
N VAL A 399 38.53 16.84 16.09
CA VAL A 399 38.94 18.23 16.23
C VAL A 399 39.93 18.37 17.41
N HIS A 400 39.59 17.85 18.59
CA HIS A 400 40.47 17.90 19.77
C HIS A 400 41.80 17.16 19.56
N GLN A 401 41.75 15.97 18.91
CA GLN A 401 43.00 15.26 18.58
C GLN A 401 43.91 16.06 17.66
N LEU A 402 43.35 16.84 16.74
CA LEU A 402 44.13 17.71 15.86
C LEU A 402 44.71 18.91 16.63
N GLU A 403 43.94 19.52 17.53
CA GLU A 403 44.35 20.64 18.38
C GLU A 403 45.48 20.21 19.35
N ASP A 404 45.35 19.04 19.99
CA ASP A 404 46.37 18.46 20.86
C ASP A 404 47.67 18.20 20.08
N ALA A 405 47.56 17.65 18.86
CA ALA A 405 48.74 17.43 18.00
C ALA A 405 49.44 18.74 17.59
N ARG A 406 48.71 19.85 17.48
CA ARG A 406 49.27 21.19 17.26
C ARG A 406 49.98 21.69 18.48
N THR A 407 49.36 21.55 19.67
CA THR A 407 49.91 22.07 20.94
C THR A 407 51.12 21.27 21.39
N ASP A 408 51.13 19.95 21.20
CA ASP A 408 52.26 19.06 21.55
C ASP A 408 53.49 19.18 20.63
N GLY A 409 53.49 20.12 19.67
CA GLY A 409 54.61 20.34 18.77
C GLY A 409 54.88 19.20 17.78
N LYS A 410 53.99 18.24 17.63
CA LYS A 410 54.11 17.14 16.67
C LYS A 410 53.93 17.60 15.21
N ILE A 411 53.46 18.86 15.01
CA ILE A 411 53.17 19.47 13.70
C ILE A 411 54.04 20.78 13.55
N THR A 412 55.31 20.78 13.97
CA THR A 412 56.15 22.00 14.02
C THR A 412 56.74 22.41 12.69
N ASN A 413 56.71 21.61 11.62
CA ASN A 413 57.37 21.88 10.34
C ASN A 413 56.44 22.03 9.13
N ILE A 414 55.13 22.20 9.36
CA ILE A 414 54.14 22.36 8.30
C ILE A 414 53.67 23.81 8.34
N ARG A 415 53.60 24.50 7.18
CA ARG A 415 52.98 25.82 7.09
C ARG A 415 51.54 25.74 7.55
N GLU A 416 51.03 26.78 8.23
CA GLU A 416 49.64 26.82 8.72
C GLU A 416 48.61 26.52 7.63
N GLU A 417 48.93 26.87 6.36
CA GLU A 417 48.09 26.63 5.18
C GLU A 417 48.02 25.14 4.76
N ASP A 418 48.99 24.32 5.17
CA ASP A 418 49.11 22.91 4.80
C ASP A 418 48.61 21.96 5.91
N ILE A 419 48.08 22.47 7.03
CA ILE A 419 47.54 21.65 8.13
C ILE A 419 46.20 21.08 7.69
N PRO A 420 46.01 19.74 7.67
CA PRO A 420 44.76 19.16 7.28
C PRO A 420 43.64 19.59 8.24
N GLU A 421 42.59 20.20 7.71
CA GLU A 421 41.36 20.46 8.45
C GLU A 421 40.52 19.18 8.58
N VAL A 422 39.85 19.04 9.75
CA VAL A 422 38.86 17.96 9.93
C VAL A 422 37.66 18.26 9.06
N GLN A 423 37.54 17.51 7.97
CA GLN A 423 36.39 17.66 7.05
C GLN A 423 35.08 17.16 7.71
N GLU A 424 34.23 18.07 8.10
CA GLU A 424 32.94 17.79 8.73
C GLU A 424 32.08 16.82 7.89
N ASP A 425 32.12 16.90 6.54
CA ASP A 425 31.40 16.04 5.63
C ASP A 425 31.75 14.56 5.80
N SER A 426 32.93 14.23 6.29
CA SER A 426 33.35 12.86 6.57
C SER A 426 32.64 12.24 7.78
N PHE A 427 32.02 13.07 8.62
CA PHE A 427 31.29 12.69 9.83
C PHE A 427 29.80 12.86 9.68
N ARG A 428 29.28 13.22 8.49
CA ARG A 428 27.86 13.39 8.20
C ARG A 428 27.29 12.17 7.51
N TYR A 429 26.02 11.87 7.86
CA TYR A 429 25.22 10.92 7.09
C TYR A 429 24.98 11.45 5.67
N SER A 430 25.02 10.56 4.69
CA SER A 430 24.90 10.92 3.27
C SER A 430 23.45 11.18 2.81
N GLY A 431 22.48 11.09 3.74
CA GLY A 431 21.08 11.34 3.47
C GLY A 431 20.40 10.32 2.56
N PRO A 432 19.22 10.63 2.03
CA PRO A 432 18.50 11.90 2.05
C PRO A 432 17.85 12.25 3.38
N LYS A 433 17.44 13.50 3.56
CA LYS A 433 16.58 13.91 4.68
C LYS A 433 15.21 13.22 4.56
N PRO A 434 14.44 13.05 5.66
CA PRO A 434 13.11 12.48 5.62
C PRO A 434 12.21 13.12 4.56
N GLN A 435 11.64 12.30 3.68
CA GLN A 435 10.83 12.75 2.54
C GLN A 435 9.33 12.65 2.79
N THR A 436 8.91 11.94 3.85
CA THR A 436 7.51 11.75 4.22
C THR A 436 7.28 12.12 5.68
N LYS A 437 6.02 12.36 6.06
CA LYS A 437 5.67 12.63 7.47
C LYS A 437 6.05 11.45 8.36
N GLU A 438 5.81 10.24 7.88
CA GLU A 438 6.10 9.02 8.61
C GLU A 438 7.61 8.83 8.82
N SER A 439 8.42 9.11 7.80
CA SER A 439 9.89 9.08 7.91
C SER A 439 10.40 10.11 8.92
N ALA A 440 9.84 11.34 8.90
CA ALA A 440 10.19 12.37 9.86
C ALA A 440 9.79 12.00 11.30
N ILE A 441 8.62 11.36 11.49
CA ILE A 441 8.18 10.90 12.80
C ILE A 441 9.14 9.85 13.36
N VAL A 442 9.52 8.85 12.54
CA VAL A 442 10.47 7.82 12.98
C VAL A 442 11.83 8.43 13.32
N SER A 443 12.33 9.36 12.49
CA SER A 443 13.58 10.08 12.74
C SER A 443 13.55 10.88 14.05
N LEU A 444 12.43 11.56 14.35
CA LEU A 444 12.28 12.31 15.60
C LEU A 444 12.14 11.39 16.82
N ALA A 445 11.40 10.28 16.68
CA ALA A 445 11.24 9.30 17.75
C ALA A 445 12.57 8.64 18.12
N ASP A 446 13.41 8.34 17.12
CA ASP A 446 14.78 7.83 17.27
C ASP A 446 15.70 8.82 18.02
N MET A 447 15.55 10.12 17.76
CA MET A 447 16.34 11.16 18.44
C MET A 447 15.92 11.40 19.90
N VAL A 448 14.67 11.07 20.25
CA VAL A 448 14.12 11.29 21.60
C VAL A 448 14.46 10.14 22.54
N GLU A 449 14.50 8.94 22.04
CA GLU A 449 14.87 7.74 22.78
C GLU A 449 16.39 7.66 22.98
#